data_ede51e3bfee202df02ab477dfdc98387
#
_entry.id   ede51e3bfee202df02ab477dfdc98387
#
_cell.length_a   1.000
_cell.length_b   1.000
_cell.length_c   1.000
_cell.angle_alpha   90.00
_cell.angle_beta   90.00
_cell.angle_gamma   90.00
#
_symmetry.space_group_name_H-M   'P 1'
#
loop_
_entity.id
_entity.type
_entity.pdbx_description
1 polymer ?
#
loop_
_entity_poly.entity_id
_entity_poly.type
_entity_poly.pdbx_seq_one_letter_code
_entity_poly.pdbx_strand_id
1 'polypeptide(L)'
;MSADFNRQCAKPRVLVAPLDWGLGHATRCIPVIKEILKRGCDVYIVGDKSTFSLLKKEFPSCVFLRCKGYEIKYGQSKRAFFSTMLLQLPKISFTVFRENRWLKKTVKKYKIDAVISDNRFGMYHKEALSIYITHQLQIKTGSVFADFIAQKIHYFFINKYSTCWVPDEKENGLGGELSHPKKSPANVEYVGILSRFNSIHSEKIYDLLVTISGPEPQRTNFEKKILEQLKEFSGSVLLVRGLPDSNETLTSNNASVKIANHLTAQELNEALEQSKMVIGRSGYTTIMDLAILKKKAILIPTPGQTEQEYLAKYLFKENYFFSVEEDNFSIADSTEKADHFQFKELNTFNEKYKKIVSDFVLSLMKNAK
;
A
#
# COMPACT_ATOMS: atom_id res chain seq x y z
N MET A 1 -49.57 -21.50 -12.63
CA MET A 1 -48.13 -21.60 -12.93
C MET A 1 -47.61 -20.24 -13.35
N SER A 2 -47.20 -19.41 -12.43
CA SER A 2 -46.50 -18.14 -12.70
C SER A 2 -46.20 -17.39 -11.38
N ALA A 3 -45.31 -17.95 -10.56
CA ALA A 3 -44.95 -17.27 -9.30
C ALA A 3 -43.51 -17.69 -8.87
N ASP A 4 -42.51 -17.62 -9.77
CA ASP A 4 -41.12 -17.92 -9.39
C ASP A 4 -40.06 -17.16 -10.22
N PHE A 5 -40.34 -15.93 -10.67
CA PHE A 5 -39.37 -15.16 -11.47
C PHE A 5 -38.83 -13.90 -10.79
N ASN A 6 -38.97 -13.75 -9.48
CA ASN A 6 -38.49 -12.55 -8.78
C ASN A 6 -37.69 -12.84 -7.50
N ARG A 7 -36.84 -13.88 -7.48
CA ARG A 7 -35.69 -13.87 -6.56
C ARG A 7 -34.57 -13.08 -7.22
N GLN A 8 -34.58 -11.75 -7.06
CA GLN A 8 -33.35 -10.96 -7.21
C GLN A 8 -32.29 -11.58 -6.32
N CYS A 9 -31.27 -12.23 -6.92
CA CYS A 9 -30.13 -12.73 -6.18
C CYS A 9 -29.59 -11.60 -5.32
N ALA A 10 -29.62 -11.76 -3.99
CA ALA A 10 -29.13 -10.76 -3.07
C ALA A 10 -27.65 -10.47 -3.42
N LYS A 11 -27.30 -9.20 -3.57
CA LYS A 11 -25.93 -8.79 -3.88
C LYS A 11 -24.99 -9.26 -2.78
N PRO A 12 -23.84 -9.91 -3.11
CA PRO A 12 -22.87 -10.29 -2.10
C PRO A 12 -22.34 -9.07 -1.34
N ARG A 13 -22.19 -9.20 -0.04
CA ARG A 13 -21.70 -8.15 0.86
C ARG A 13 -20.27 -8.41 1.26
N VAL A 14 -19.37 -7.54 0.82
CA VAL A 14 -17.93 -7.69 1.04
C VAL A 14 -17.44 -6.59 1.98
N LEU A 15 -16.77 -6.99 3.06
CA LEU A 15 -16.15 -6.07 4.01
C LEU A 15 -14.66 -5.96 3.69
N VAL A 16 -14.16 -4.76 3.45
CA VAL A 16 -12.74 -4.47 3.18
C VAL A 16 -12.15 -3.70 4.35
N ALA A 17 -11.08 -4.23 4.93
CA ALA A 17 -10.44 -3.71 6.14
C ALA A 17 -8.95 -3.47 5.94
N PRO A 18 -8.54 -2.30 5.40
CA PRO A 18 -7.12 -1.92 5.31
C PRO A 18 -6.54 -1.62 6.69
N LEU A 19 -5.24 -1.88 6.85
CA LEU A 19 -4.47 -1.48 8.03
C LEU A 19 -4.38 0.05 8.09
N ASP A 20 -4.39 0.59 9.30
CA ASP A 20 -4.32 2.04 9.58
C ASP A 20 -2.89 2.60 9.74
N TRP A 21 -1.88 1.87 9.27
CA TRP A 21 -0.47 2.28 9.31
C TRP A 21 -0.09 3.06 8.05
N GLY A 22 -0.49 4.32 8.00
CA GLY A 22 -0.27 5.16 6.83
C GLY A 22 -1.28 4.89 5.69
N LEU A 23 -1.19 5.71 4.65
CA LEU A 23 -2.15 5.69 3.53
C LEU A 23 -1.90 4.54 2.53
N GLY A 24 -0.71 3.92 2.54
CA GLY A 24 -0.34 2.88 1.57
C GLY A 24 -1.27 1.67 1.55
N HIS A 25 -1.73 1.21 2.72
CA HIS A 25 -2.70 0.11 2.82
C HIS A 25 -4.08 0.50 2.26
N ALA A 26 -4.53 1.72 2.56
CA ALA A 26 -5.79 2.23 2.03
C ALA A 26 -5.73 2.36 0.50
N THR A 27 -4.66 2.95 -0.04
CA THR A 27 -4.50 3.14 -1.49
C THR A 27 -4.40 1.82 -2.24
N ARG A 28 -3.75 0.82 -1.66
CA ARG A 28 -3.64 -0.53 -2.22
C ARG A 28 -4.99 -1.27 -2.29
N CYS A 29 -5.91 -0.97 -1.38
CA CYS A 29 -7.26 -1.53 -1.42
C CYS A 29 -8.16 -0.90 -2.50
N ILE A 30 -7.85 0.30 -3.00
CA ILE A 30 -8.68 1.01 -3.99
C ILE A 30 -8.95 0.16 -5.24
N PRO A 31 -7.96 -0.42 -5.93
CA PRO A 31 -8.20 -1.23 -7.13
C PRO A 31 -9.07 -2.46 -6.84
N VAL A 32 -8.89 -3.09 -5.68
CA VAL A 32 -9.70 -4.25 -5.26
C VAL A 32 -11.15 -3.83 -5.01
N ILE A 33 -11.38 -2.72 -4.30
CA ILE A 33 -12.73 -2.19 -4.03
C ILE A 33 -13.43 -1.82 -5.35
N LYS A 34 -12.74 -1.13 -6.26
CA LYS A 34 -13.28 -0.76 -7.57
C LYS A 34 -13.75 -1.98 -8.36
N GLU A 35 -12.94 -3.05 -8.39
CA GLU A 35 -13.29 -4.27 -9.11
C GLU A 35 -14.47 -5.01 -8.47
N ILE A 36 -14.55 -5.05 -7.13
CA ILE A 36 -15.69 -5.66 -6.41
C ILE A 36 -17.00 -4.90 -6.68
N LEU A 37 -16.95 -3.57 -6.62
CA LEU A 37 -18.11 -2.71 -6.94
C LEU A 37 -18.57 -2.89 -8.38
N LYS A 38 -17.63 -2.93 -9.33
CA LYS A 38 -17.90 -3.18 -10.76
C LYS A 38 -18.63 -4.51 -10.99
N ARG A 39 -18.42 -5.50 -10.11
CA ARG A 39 -19.09 -6.81 -10.14
C ARG A 39 -20.42 -6.83 -9.41
N GLY A 40 -20.92 -5.68 -8.96
CA GLY A 40 -22.25 -5.54 -8.38
C GLY A 40 -22.38 -5.96 -6.92
N CYS A 41 -21.29 -6.09 -6.18
CA CYS A 41 -21.32 -6.36 -4.74
C CYS A 41 -21.59 -5.06 -3.93
N ASP A 42 -22.18 -5.22 -2.75
CA ASP A 42 -22.23 -4.18 -1.74
C ASP A 42 -20.93 -4.17 -0.93
N VAL A 43 -20.26 -3.03 -0.87
CA VAL A 43 -18.97 -2.92 -0.17
C VAL A 43 -19.10 -2.15 1.13
N TYR A 44 -18.58 -2.76 2.20
CA TYR A 44 -18.45 -2.20 3.53
C TYR A 44 -16.98 -1.92 3.80
N ILE A 45 -16.62 -0.68 4.08
CA ILE A 45 -15.21 -0.28 4.28
C ILE A 45 -14.96 -0.03 5.76
N VAL A 46 -13.95 -0.71 6.30
CA VAL A 46 -13.50 -0.50 7.68
C VAL A 46 -12.33 0.45 7.68
N GLY A 47 -12.37 1.46 8.53
CA GLY A 47 -11.25 2.40 8.66
C GLY A 47 -11.31 3.21 9.94
N ASP A 48 -10.24 3.94 10.18
CA ASP A 48 -10.12 4.94 11.23
C ASP A 48 -9.25 6.11 10.71
N LYS A 49 -9.46 7.31 11.26
CA LYS A 49 -8.66 8.51 10.98
C LYS A 49 -8.44 8.78 9.46
N SER A 50 -7.19 8.95 9.03
CA SER A 50 -6.81 9.30 7.66
C SER A 50 -7.18 8.24 6.61
N THR A 51 -7.10 6.95 6.96
CA THR A 51 -7.54 5.84 6.09
C THR A 51 -9.03 5.95 5.77
N PHE A 52 -9.84 6.26 6.80
CA PHE A 52 -11.28 6.47 6.63
C PHE A 52 -11.57 7.68 5.74
N SER A 53 -10.90 8.82 5.99
CA SER A 53 -11.10 10.05 5.21
C SER A 53 -10.75 9.88 3.74
N LEU A 54 -9.62 9.23 3.44
CA LEU A 54 -9.19 8.96 2.06
C LEU A 54 -10.21 8.07 1.32
N LEU A 55 -10.57 6.93 1.90
CA LEU A 55 -11.47 5.98 1.24
C LEU A 55 -12.89 6.51 1.11
N LYS A 56 -13.34 7.36 2.05
CA LYS A 56 -14.65 8.00 1.96
C LYS A 56 -14.74 9.03 0.84
N LYS A 57 -13.64 9.74 0.55
CA LYS A 57 -13.55 10.62 -0.63
C LYS A 57 -13.60 9.82 -1.93
N GLU A 58 -12.91 8.67 -1.99
CA GLU A 58 -12.85 7.82 -3.18
C GLU A 58 -14.15 7.03 -3.42
N PHE A 59 -14.84 6.60 -2.35
CA PHE A 59 -16.04 5.75 -2.41
C PHE A 59 -17.20 6.32 -1.57
N PRO A 60 -17.75 7.48 -1.91
CA PRO A 60 -18.77 8.15 -1.08
C PRO A 60 -20.07 7.33 -0.92
N SER A 61 -20.37 6.44 -1.86
CA SER A 61 -21.56 5.59 -1.86
C SER A 61 -21.42 4.29 -1.03
N CYS A 62 -20.21 3.93 -0.59
CA CYS A 62 -20.00 2.74 0.22
C CYS A 62 -20.42 2.95 1.68
N VAL A 63 -20.71 1.84 2.36
CA VAL A 63 -21.00 1.85 3.80
C VAL A 63 -19.69 1.85 4.59
N PHE A 64 -19.51 2.85 5.47
CA PHE A 64 -18.32 2.99 6.28
C PHE A 64 -18.55 2.57 7.72
N LEU A 65 -17.69 1.67 8.21
CA LEU A 65 -17.75 1.15 9.58
C LEU A 65 -16.46 1.51 10.33
N ARG A 66 -16.59 2.11 11.50
CA ARG A 66 -15.44 2.44 12.34
C ARG A 66 -15.00 1.24 13.16
N CYS A 67 -13.72 0.91 13.06
CA CYS A 67 -13.05 -0.05 13.93
C CYS A 67 -11.66 0.49 14.26
N LYS A 68 -11.43 0.81 15.52
CA LYS A 68 -10.17 1.36 16.00
C LYS A 68 -9.02 0.40 15.67
N GLY A 69 -7.98 0.91 15.06
CA GLY A 69 -6.81 0.14 14.65
C GLY A 69 -5.75 -0.05 15.74
N TYR A 70 -4.52 -0.34 15.33
CA TYR A 70 -3.42 -0.71 16.23
C TYR A 70 -2.75 0.48 16.91
N GLU A 71 -2.78 1.67 16.31
CA GLU A 71 -2.13 2.90 16.81
C GLU A 71 -0.68 2.65 17.24
N ILE A 72 0.11 2.05 16.35
CA ILE A 72 1.51 1.73 16.60
C ILE A 72 2.35 3.01 16.62
N LYS A 73 3.29 3.04 17.57
CA LYS A 73 4.33 4.07 17.64
C LYS A 73 5.64 3.49 17.13
N TYR A 74 6.31 4.24 16.27
CA TYR A 74 7.63 3.85 15.77
C TYR A 74 8.75 4.44 16.63
N GLY A 75 9.80 3.65 16.86
CA GLY A 75 11.03 4.15 17.48
C GLY A 75 11.83 5.01 16.48
N GLN A 76 12.56 5.99 16.97
CA GLN A 76 13.35 6.91 16.15
C GLN A 76 14.67 6.32 15.62
N SER A 77 15.11 5.16 16.13
CA SER A 77 16.32 4.45 15.71
C SER A 77 16.04 2.96 15.56
N LYS A 78 16.92 2.21 14.86
CA LYS A 78 16.78 0.75 14.67
C LYS A 78 16.67 -0.01 16.01
N ARG A 79 17.46 0.35 17.03
CA ARG A 79 17.38 -0.27 18.36
C ARG A 79 16.10 0.10 19.09
N ALA A 80 15.69 1.37 19.05
CA ALA A 80 14.45 1.86 19.63
C ALA A 80 13.22 1.27 18.90
N PHE A 81 13.28 1.01 17.60
CA PHE A 81 12.20 0.37 16.85
C PHE A 81 11.89 -1.02 17.41
N PHE A 82 12.91 -1.87 17.59
CA PHE A 82 12.71 -3.24 18.10
C PHE A 82 12.15 -3.27 19.53
N SER A 83 12.74 -2.50 20.44
CA SER A 83 12.27 -2.43 21.83
C SER A 83 10.84 -1.85 21.92
N THR A 84 10.55 -0.82 21.14
CA THR A 84 9.20 -0.22 21.09
C THR A 84 8.17 -1.21 20.53
N MET A 85 8.53 -2.01 19.54
CA MET A 85 7.64 -3.02 18.98
C MET A 85 7.38 -4.15 19.99
N LEU A 86 8.42 -4.63 20.66
CA LEU A 86 8.29 -5.67 21.70
C LEU A 86 7.37 -5.23 22.84
N LEU A 87 7.53 -4.00 23.32
CA LEU A 87 6.68 -3.43 24.38
C LEU A 87 5.21 -3.27 23.93
N GLN A 88 4.94 -3.19 22.62
CA GLN A 88 3.60 -3.07 22.09
C GLN A 88 2.91 -4.43 21.81
N LEU A 89 3.61 -5.57 21.92
CA LEU A 89 3.02 -6.89 21.67
C LEU A 89 1.73 -7.17 22.45
N PRO A 90 1.62 -6.85 23.76
CA PRO A 90 0.37 -7.04 24.51
C PRO A 90 -0.78 -6.19 23.93
N LYS A 91 -0.49 -4.93 23.56
CA LYS A 91 -1.45 -4.03 22.92
C LYS A 91 -1.92 -4.57 21.56
N ILE A 92 -0.97 -5.07 20.74
CA ILE A 92 -1.27 -5.68 19.44
C ILE A 92 -2.18 -6.90 19.63
N SER A 93 -1.82 -7.82 20.54
CA SER A 93 -2.61 -9.02 20.82
C SER A 93 -4.03 -8.69 21.29
N PHE A 94 -4.17 -7.72 22.19
CA PHE A 94 -5.47 -7.24 22.63
C PHE A 94 -6.27 -6.60 21.48
N THR A 95 -5.61 -5.85 20.60
CA THR A 95 -6.26 -5.24 19.44
C THR A 95 -6.76 -6.29 18.46
N VAL A 96 -5.96 -7.32 18.16
CA VAL A 96 -6.37 -8.46 17.31
C VAL A 96 -7.61 -9.16 17.90
N PHE A 97 -7.62 -9.42 19.22
CA PHE A 97 -8.78 -10.03 19.88
C PHE A 97 -10.03 -9.13 19.77
N ARG A 98 -9.89 -7.82 20.02
CA ARG A 98 -10.98 -6.84 19.92
C ARG A 98 -11.51 -6.73 18.49
N GLU A 99 -10.64 -6.70 17.49
CA GLU A 99 -11.02 -6.71 16.07
C GLU A 99 -11.84 -7.94 15.71
N ASN A 100 -11.38 -9.13 16.11
CA ASN A 100 -12.09 -10.37 15.82
C ASN A 100 -13.48 -10.41 16.48
N ARG A 101 -13.59 -9.95 17.74
CA ARG A 101 -14.87 -9.85 18.44
C ARG A 101 -15.81 -8.84 17.75
N TRP A 102 -15.29 -7.71 17.32
CA TRP A 102 -16.03 -6.69 16.59
C TRP A 102 -16.49 -7.24 15.23
N LEU A 103 -15.61 -7.91 14.50
CA LEU A 103 -15.92 -8.52 13.20
C LEU A 103 -17.06 -9.54 13.32
N LYS A 104 -17.02 -10.44 14.31
CA LYS A 104 -18.10 -11.44 14.52
C LYS A 104 -19.47 -10.80 14.67
N LYS A 105 -19.56 -9.68 15.41
CA LYS A 105 -20.81 -8.93 15.54
C LYS A 105 -21.20 -8.25 14.23
N THR A 106 -20.26 -7.71 13.51
CA THR A 106 -20.44 -7.00 12.24
C THR A 106 -20.91 -7.95 11.12
N VAL A 107 -20.28 -9.11 10.99
CA VAL A 107 -20.67 -10.16 10.02
C VAL A 107 -22.12 -10.55 10.24
N LYS A 108 -22.53 -10.83 11.49
CA LYS A 108 -23.91 -11.19 11.82
C LYS A 108 -24.88 -10.04 11.56
N LYS A 109 -24.54 -8.81 11.98
CA LYS A 109 -25.42 -7.63 11.87
C LYS A 109 -25.69 -7.24 10.43
N TYR A 110 -24.65 -7.22 9.60
CA TYR A 110 -24.73 -6.76 8.21
C TYR A 110 -24.81 -7.90 7.19
N LYS A 111 -24.84 -9.15 7.66
CA LYS A 111 -24.86 -10.37 6.82
C LYS A 111 -23.72 -10.32 5.79
N ILE A 112 -22.48 -10.14 6.26
CA ILE A 112 -21.29 -10.06 5.43
C ILE A 112 -20.94 -11.45 4.92
N ASP A 113 -20.83 -11.61 3.60
CA ASP A 113 -20.49 -12.88 2.94
C ASP A 113 -18.98 -13.11 2.86
N ALA A 114 -18.21 -12.03 2.74
CA ALA A 114 -16.76 -12.12 2.68
C ALA A 114 -16.04 -10.94 3.33
N VAL A 115 -14.82 -11.20 3.80
CA VAL A 115 -13.93 -10.23 4.44
C VAL A 115 -12.60 -10.19 3.69
N ILE A 116 -12.16 -9.01 3.28
CA ILE A 116 -10.83 -8.77 2.72
C ILE A 116 -10.05 -7.90 3.70
N SER A 117 -9.03 -8.46 4.29
CA SER A 117 -8.20 -7.82 5.31
C SER A 117 -6.83 -7.50 4.73
N ASP A 118 -6.44 -6.24 4.70
CA ASP A 118 -5.07 -5.86 4.37
C ASP A 118 -4.28 -5.66 5.66
N ASN A 119 -3.44 -6.63 5.98
CA ASN A 119 -2.55 -6.68 7.15
C ASN A 119 -3.22 -6.48 8.54
N ARG A 120 -4.53 -6.75 8.68
CA ARG A 120 -5.23 -6.74 9.99
C ARG A 120 -5.50 -8.16 10.45
N PHE A 121 -4.73 -8.65 11.41
CA PHE A 121 -4.73 -10.04 11.87
C PHE A 121 -6.05 -10.50 12.47
N GLY A 122 -6.85 -9.62 13.04
CA GLY A 122 -8.12 -9.95 13.69
C GLY A 122 -9.33 -10.05 12.75
N MET A 123 -9.18 -9.73 11.46
CA MET A 123 -10.27 -9.62 10.50
C MET A 123 -10.56 -10.92 9.74
N TYR A 124 -10.63 -12.06 10.44
CA TYR A 124 -11.03 -13.35 9.88
C TYR A 124 -12.29 -13.89 10.54
N HIS A 125 -13.09 -14.65 9.78
CA HIS A 125 -14.35 -15.25 10.24
C HIS A 125 -14.51 -16.69 9.72
N LYS A 126 -15.18 -17.56 10.49
CA LYS A 126 -15.34 -18.96 10.09
C LYS A 126 -16.43 -19.15 9.04
N GLU A 127 -17.48 -18.32 9.07
CA GLU A 127 -18.66 -18.43 8.22
C GLU A 127 -18.62 -17.47 7.01
N ALA A 128 -17.70 -16.48 7.01
CA ALA A 128 -17.47 -15.57 5.89
C ALA A 128 -16.14 -15.90 5.24
N LEU A 129 -16.10 -15.94 3.90
CA LEU A 129 -14.87 -16.17 3.16
C LEU A 129 -13.87 -15.05 3.48
N SER A 130 -12.74 -15.40 4.07
CA SER A 130 -11.78 -14.43 4.59
C SER A 130 -10.49 -14.43 3.78
N ILE A 131 -10.18 -13.30 3.19
CA ILE A 131 -8.96 -13.05 2.40
C ILE A 131 -8.00 -12.17 3.19
N TYR A 132 -6.73 -12.54 3.22
CA TYR A 132 -5.66 -11.73 3.79
C TYR A 132 -4.78 -11.17 2.68
N ILE A 133 -4.52 -9.87 2.67
CA ILE A 133 -3.60 -9.23 1.72
C ILE A 133 -2.31 -8.88 2.43
N THR A 134 -1.19 -9.36 1.92
CA THR A 134 0.15 -8.93 2.37
C THR A 134 1.20 -9.19 1.31
N HIS A 135 2.15 -8.28 1.15
CA HIS A 135 3.37 -8.51 0.35
C HIS A 135 4.54 -9.02 1.20
N GLN A 136 4.39 -8.97 2.53
CA GLN A 136 5.42 -9.43 3.47
C GLN A 136 5.09 -10.84 3.95
N LEU A 137 5.38 -11.85 3.14
CA LEU A 137 5.36 -13.25 3.61
C LEU A 137 6.56 -13.54 4.50
N GLN A 138 7.70 -12.90 4.26
CA GLN A 138 8.88 -12.98 5.11
C GLN A 138 9.04 -11.70 5.94
N ILE A 139 9.12 -11.86 7.26
CA ILE A 139 9.37 -10.75 8.19
C ILE A 139 10.87 -10.57 8.36
N LYS A 140 11.36 -9.35 8.19
CA LYS A 140 12.77 -8.96 8.42
C LYS A 140 12.83 -7.86 9.47
N THR A 141 13.21 -8.22 10.70
CA THR A 141 13.36 -7.28 11.83
C THR A 141 14.81 -6.81 12.02
N GLY A 142 15.75 -7.47 11.34
CA GLY A 142 17.18 -7.29 11.52
C GLY A 142 17.82 -8.22 12.58
N SER A 143 17.03 -9.12 13.18
CA SER A 143 17.52 -10.16 14.12
C SER A 143 16.96 -11.52 13.70
N VAL A 144 17.82 -12.50 13.43
CA VAL A 144 17.44 -13.85 12.98
C VAL A 144 16.45 -14.53 13.95
N PHE A 145 16.66 -14.37 15.25
CA PHE A 145 15.78 -14.95 16.27
C PHE A 145 14.40 -14.26 16.29
N ALA A 146 14.39 -12.93 16.22
CA ALA A 146 13.13 -12.17 16.16
C ALA A 146 12.37 -12.43 14.86
N ASP A 147 13.06 -12.54 13.73
CA ASP A 147 12.48 -12.92 12.44
C ASP A 147 11.78 -14.26 12.53
N PHE A 148 12.42 -15.27 13.14
CA PHE A 148 11.83 -16.60 13.30
C PHE A 148 10.54 -16.59 14.12
N ILE A 149 10.52 -15.87 15.25
CA ILE A 149 9.33 -15.77 16.12
C ILE A 149 8.23 -14.98 15.40
N ALA A 150 8.55 -13.81 14.85
CA ALA A 150 7.60 -12.97 14.12
C ALA A 150 7.00 -13.71 12.92
N GLN A 151 7.83 -14.48 12.20
CA GLN A 151 7.41 -15.31 11.08
C GLN A 151 6.41 -16.39 11.48
N LYS A 152 6.65 -17.11 12.60
CA LYS A 152 5.70 -18.13 13.11
C LYS A 152 4.36 -17.51 13.50
N ILE A 153 4.39 -16.36 14.18
CA ILE A 153 3.18 -15.64 14.57
C ILE A 153 2.43 -15.17 13.32
N HIS A 154 3.14 -14.62 12.35
CA HIS A 154 2.55 -14.15 11.09
C HIS A 154 1.85 -15.30 10.34
N TYR A 155 2.52 -16.43 10.16
CA TYR A 155 1.94 -17.60 9.48
C TYR A 155 0.78 -18.21 10.25
N PHE A 156 0.82 -18.20 11.60
CA PHE A 156 -0.33 -18.59 12.42
C PHE A 156 -1.57 -17.75 12.07
N PHE A 157 -1.42 -16.44 11.88
CA PHE A 157 -2.55 -15.59 11.51
C PHE A 157 -2.94 -15.78 10.03
N ILE A 158 -2.00 -15.84 9.10
CA ILE A 158 -2.30 -16.08 7.67
C ILE A 158 -3.13 -17.36 7.50
N ASN A 159 -2.78 -18.44 8.22
CA ASN A 159 -3.49 -19.71 8.17
C ASN A 159 -4.91 -19.68 8.77
N LYS A 160 -5.36 -18.57 9.37
CA LYS A 160 -6.77 -18.36 9.79
C LYS A 160 -7.66 -17.89 8.65
N TYR A 161 -7.07 -17.41 7.56
CA TYR A 161 -7.77 -16.93 6.40
C TYR A 161 -7.92 -18.04 5.35
N SER A 162 -8.96 -17.93 4.54
CA SER A 162 -9.21 -18.89 3.46
C SER A 162 -8.11 -18.83 2.40
N THR A 163 -7.66 -17.63 2.07
CA THR A 163 -6.61 -17.37 1.08
C THR A 163 -5.80 -16.14 1.49
N CYS A 164 -4.52 -16.16 1.19
CA CYS A 164 -3.62 -15.01 1.33
C CYS A 164 -3.26 -14.48 -0.06
N TRP A 165 -3.77 -13.33 -0.42
CA TRP A 165 -3.41 -12.63 -1.65
C TRP A 165 -2.11 -11.86 -1.46
N VAL A 166 -1.13 -12.19 -2.29
CA VAL A 166 0.16 -11.50 -2.32
C VAL A 166 0.15 -10.55 -3.51
N PRO A 167 0.15 -9.22 -3.27
CA PRO A 167 0.20 -8.23 -4.34
C PRO A 167 1.61 -8.13 -4.93
N ASP A 168 2.02 -9.16 -5.63
CA ASP A 168 3.29 -9.27 -6.34
C ASP A 168 3.15 -10.28 -7.48
N GLU A 169 4.10 -10.30 -8.41
CA GLU A 169 4.19 -11.34 -9.41
C GLU A 169 4.83 -12.60 -8.82
N LYS A 170 4.41 -13.78 -9.29
CA LYS A 170 4.95 -15.06 -8.82
C LYS A 170 6.42 -15.25 -9.20
N GLU A 171 6.81 -14.70 -10.34
CA GLU A 171 8.17 -14.72 -10.86
C GLU A 171 8.64 -13.28 -11.07
N ASN A 172 9.90 -12.99 -10.79
CA ASN A 172 10.47 -11.64 -10.91
C ASN A 172 9.70 -10.55 -10.11
N GLY A 173 9.22 -10.91 -8.92
CA GLY A 173 8.44 -10.02 -8.07
C GLY A 173 9.23 -8.83 -7.55
N LEU A 174 8.53 -7.74 -7.28
CA LEU A 174 9.10 -6.48 -6.77
C LEU A 174 9.45 -6.54 -5.29
N GLY A 175 8.88 -7.47 -4.53
CA GLY A 175 9.12 -7.63 -3.09
C GLY A 175 10.34 -8.49 -2.78
N GLY A 176 10.95 -9.15 -3.77
CA GLY A 176 12.07 -10.06 -3.56
C GLY A 176 11.76 -11.11 -2.48
N GLU A 177 12.67 -11.34 -1.54
CA GLU A 177 12.46 -12.32 -0.46
C GLU A 177 11.28 -11.97 0.47
N LEU A 178 10.85 -10.70 0.56
CA LEU A 178 9.72 -10.33 1.41
C LEU A 178 8.44 -11.04 0.95
N SER A 179 8.20 -11.10 -0.34
CA SER A 179 7.04 -11.77 -0.95
C SER A 179 7.33 -13.21 -1.39
N HIS A 180 8.61 -13.60 -1.50
CA HIS A 180 9.04 -14.92 -1.97
C HIS A 180 9.93 -15.63 -0.94
N PRO A 181 9.39 -16.03 0.23
CA PRO A 181 10.14 -16.79 1.22
C PRO A 181 10.42 -18.21 0.74
N LYS A 182 11.50 -18.82 1.24
CA LYS A 182 11.84 -20.24 0.94
C LYS A 182 10.70 -21.21 1.32
N LYS A 183 9.89 -20.87 2.33
CA LYS A 183 8.70 -21.63 2.76
C LYS A 183 7.55 -20.64 2.95
N SER A 184 6.49 -20.82 2.21
CA SER A 184 5.26 -20.02 2.31
C SER A 184 4.09 -20.85 2.88
N PRO A 185 3.05 -20.21 3.45
CA PRO A 185 1.80 -20.89 3.75
C PRO A 185 1.18 -21.53 2.50
N ALA A 186 0.39 -22.59 2.69
CA ALA A 186 -0.23 -23.33 1.57
C ALA A 186 -1.34 -22.54 0.86
N ASN A 187 -1.97 -21.57 1.56
CA ASN A 187 -3.09 -20.79 1.07
C ASN A 187 -2.68 -19.46 0.38
N VAL A 188 -1.44 -19.37 -0.12
CA VAL A 188 -0.91 -18.17 -0.79
C VAL A 188 -1.28 -18.16 -2.27
N GLU A 189 -1.77 -17.02 -2.75
CA GLU A 189 -2.05 -16.72 -4.15
C GLU A 189 -1.44 -15.38 -4.55
N TYR A 190 -0.57 -15.38 -5.57
CA TYR A 190 0.02 -14.15 -6.13
C TYR A 190 -0.96 -13.47 -7.07
N VAL A 191 -1.44 -12.30 -6.69
CA VAL A 191 -2.49 -11.58 -7.42
C VAL A 191 -1.98 -10.60 -8.47
N GLY A 192 -0.65 -10.48 -8.61
CA GLY A 192 -0.04 -9.45 -9.44
C GLY A 192 0.00 -8.10 -8.72
N ILE A 193 0.38 -7.09 -9.44
CA ILE A 193 0.58 -5.75 -8.87
C ILE A 193 -0.77 -5.06 -8.64
N LEU A 194 -0.95 -4.50 -7.45
CA LEU A 194 -2.12 -3.70 -7.08
C LEU A 194 -1.79 -2.23 -7.14
N SER A 195 -2.11 -1.58 -8.25
CA SER A 195 -2.02 -0.13 -8.39
C SER A 195 -3.39 0.49 -8.71
N ARG A 196 -3.62 1.66 -8.16
CA ARG A 196 -4.79 2.49 -8.47
C ARG A 196 -4.62 3.32 -9.73
N PHE A 197 -3.43 3.31 -10.33
CA PHE A 197 -3.04 4.10 -11.48
C PHE A 197 -3.10 3.31 -12.77
N ASN A 198 -3.28 4.03 -13.87
CA ASN A 198 -3.24 3.50 -15.22
C ASN A 198 -2.30 4.37 -16.06
N SER A 199 -1.59 3.75 -16.99
CA SER A 199 -0.80 4.52 -17.96
C SER A 199 -1.71 5.37 -18.83
N ILE A 200 -1.41 6.65 -18.91
CA ILE A 200 -2.06 7.63 -19.79
C ILE A 200 -0.99 8.31 -20.62
N HIS A 201 -1.27 8.53 -21.88
CA HIS A 201 -0.33 9.28 -22.71
C HIS A 201 -0.36 10.75 -22.30
N SER A 202 0.80 11.29 -21.87
CA SER A 202 0.93 12.68 -21.42
C SER A 202 2.28 13.26 -21.80
N GLU A 203 2.29 14.53 -22.18
CA GLU A 203 3.51 15.28 -22.40
C GLU A 203 4.30 15.47 -21.10
N LYS A 204 5.62 15.42 -21.18
CA LYS A 204 6.52 15.61 -20.02
C LYS A 204 6.70 17.10 -19.77
N ILE A 205 6.12 17.62 -18.71
CA ILE A 205 6.19 19.02 -18.29
C ILE A 205 7.07 19.24 -17.05
N TYR A 206 7.31 18.15 -16.26
CA TYR A 206 8.19 18.21 -15.12
C TYR A 206 9.44 17.36 -15.36
N ASP A 207 10.62 17.92 -15.11
CA ASP A 207 11.86 17.15 -15.06
C ASP A 207 11.83 16.20 -13.86
N LEU A 208 11.27 16.67 -12.74
CA LEU A 208 11.25 15.94 -11.48
C LEU A 208 9.89 16.05 -10.78
N LEU A 209 9.34 14.91 -10.37
CA LEU A 209 8.27 14.83 -9.37
C LEU A 209 8.86 14.33 -8.06
N VAL A 210 8.70 15.09 -6.98
CA VAL A 210 9.10 14.66 -5.64
C VAL A 210 7.85 14.37 -4.82
N THR A 211 7.73 13.13 -4.31
CA THR A 211 6.63 12.72 -3.44
C THR A 211 7.13 12.47 -2.03
N ILE A 212 6.71 13.32 -1.09
CA ILE A 212 7.03 13.15 0.31
C ILE A 212 5.99 12.26 0.98
N SER A 213 6.47 11.25 1.70
CA SER A 213 5.63 10.32 2.47
C SER A 213 6.39 9.79 3.69
N GLY A 214 5.71 9.04 4.54
CA GLY A 214 6.29 8.42 5.72
C GLY A 214 5.74 8.98 7.03
N PRO A 215 6.16 8.39 8.17
CA PRO A 215 5.75 8.86 9.49
C PRO A 215 6.50 10.13 9.91
N GLU A 216 5.92 10.87 10.83
CA GLU A 216 6.63 11.96 11.51
C GLU A 216 7.61 11.41 12.57
N PRO A 217 8.76 12.04 12.78
CA PRO A 217 9.28 13.27 12.17
C PRO A 217 10.06 13.06 10.85
N GLN A 218 10.23 11.81 10.38
CA GLN A 218 11.06 11.48 9.20
C GLN A 218 10.51 12.14 7.92
N ARG A 219 9.18 12.25 7.80
CA ARG A 219 8.55 12.95 6.68
C ARG A 219 8.98 14.42 6.63
N THR A 220 8.84 15.14 7.75
CA THR A 220 9.20 16.57 7.85
C THR A 220 10.69 16.80 7.67
N ASN A 221 11.55 15.92 8.20
CA ASN A 221 13.00 16.04 8.03
C ASN A 221 13.40 15.87 6.56
N PHE A 222 12.81 14.90 5.87
CA PHE A 222 13.06 14.69 4.45
C PHE A 222 12.54 15.87 3.60
N GLU A 223 11.35 16.41 3.90
CA GLU A 223 10.81 17.60 3.24
C GLU A 223 11.76 18.79 3.36
N LYS A 224 12.28 19.08 4.55
CA LYS A 224 13.25 20.17 4.76
C LYS A 224 14.51 19.98 3.91
N LYS A 225 15.04 18.76 3.87
CA LYS A 225 16.23 18.43 3.05
C LYS A 225 15.97 18.64 1.56
N ILE A 226 14.79 18.25 1.07
CA ILE A 226 14.37 18.46 -0.32
C ILE A 226 14.25 19.96 -0.63
N LEU A 227 13.50 20.71 0.19
CA LEU A 227 13.26 22.13 -0.02
C LEU A 227 14.54 22.96 -0.07
N GLU A 228 15.53 22.61 0.76
CA GLU A 228 16.83 23.28 0.74
C GLU A 228 17.55 23.09 -0.59
N GLN A 229 17.56 21.85 -1.10
CA GLN A 229 18.24 21.52 -2.36
C GLN A 229 17.50 22.06 -3.60
N LEU A 230 16.18 22.19 -3.53
CA LEU A 230 15.38 22.74 -4.63
C LEU A 230 15.59 24.25 -4.86
N LYS A 231 16.20 24.98 -3.92
CA LYS A 231 16.52 26.40 -4.12
C LYS A 231 17.43 26.65 -5.31
N GLU A 232 18.37 25.74 -5.54
CA GLU A 232 19.42 25.86 -6.58
C GLU A 232 19.16 24.93 -7.79
N PHE A 233 18.07 24.13 -7.75
CA PHE A 233 17.77 23.20 -8.83
C PHE A 233 17.22 23.93 -10.06
N SER A 234 17.79 23.71 -11.24
CA SER A 234 17.46 24.42 -12.48
C SER A 234 16.32 23.82 -13.28
N GLY A 235 15.88 22.61 -12.95
CA GLY A 235 14.80 21.91 -13.68
C GLY A 235 13.39 22.25 -13.17
N SER A 236 12.37 21.88 -13.97
CA SER A 236 10.97 22.01 -13.58
C SER A 236 10.59 20.92 -12.55
N VAL A 237 10.07 21.33 -11.39
CA VAL A 237 9.76 20.40 -10.29
C VAL A 237 8.33 20.55 -9.81
N LEU A 238 7.68 19.41 -9.57
CA LEU A 238 6.47 19.35 -8.75
C LEU A 238 6.80 18.62 -7.45
N LEU A 239 6.66 19.32 -6.32
CA LEU A 239 6.80 18.75 -4.98
C LEU A 239 5.43 18.48 -4.36
N VAL A 240 5.13 17.24 -4.03
CA VAL A 240 3.91 16.81 -3.36
C VAL A 240 4.24 16.43 -1.92
N ARG A 241 3.75 17.22 -0.96
CA ARG A 241 4.11 17.15 0.46
C ARG A 241 3.51 15.97 1.22
N GLY A 242 2.44 15.33 0.68
CA GLY A 242 1.75 14.22 1.33
C GLY A 242 0.94 14.62 2.57
N LEU A 243 0.42 15.85 2.63
CA LEU A 243 -0.33 16.43 3.75
C LEU A 243 -1.79 16.73 3.33
N PRO A 244 -2.68 15.72 3.26
CA PRO A 244 -4.05 15.91 2.75
C PRO A 244 -4.95 16.80 3.61
N ASP A 245 -4.61 16.96 4.89
CA ASP A 245 -5.39 17.74 5.86
C ASP A 245 -4.76 19.11 6.17
N SER A 246 -3.64 19.46 5.51
CA SER A 246 -2.98 20.77 5.71
C SER A 246 -3.56 21.84 4.81
N ASN A 247 -3.89 22.98 5.40
CA ASN A 247 -4.28 24.20 4.69
C ASN A 247 -3.12 25.20 4.55
N GLU A 248 -1.92 24.84 5.04
CA GLU A 248 -0.74 25.69 4.94
C GLU A 248 -0.26 25.76 3.49
N THR A 249 -0.18 26.96 2.93
CA THR A 249 0.38 27.16 1.59
C THR A 249 1.88 27.42 1.72
N LEU A 250 2.67 26.49 1.18
CA LEU A 250 4.11 26.65 1.07
C LEU A 250 4.46 27.08 -0.35
N THR A 251 5.24 28.14 -0.48
CA THR A 251 5.74 28.64 -1.76
C THR A 251 7.26 28.46 -1.83
N SER A 252 7.77 28.28 -3.04
CA SER A 252 9.21 28.21 -3.29
C SER A 252 9.70 29.57 -3.81
N ASN A 253 10.90 29.97 -3.41
CA ASN A 253 11.60 31.11 -4.01
C ASN A 253 12.14 30.79 -5.42
N ASN A 254 12.20 29.52 -5.80
CA ASN A 254 12.55 29.06 -7.12
C ASN A 254 11.27 28.95 -7.98
N ALA A 255 11.14 29.78 -9.01
CA ALA A 255 9.96 29.85 -9.87
C ALA A 255 9.69 28.55 -10.66
N SER A 256 10.71 27.69 -10.86
CA SER A 256 10.58 26.38 -11.52
C SER A 256 9.99 25.30 -10.61
N VAL A 257 9.78 25.59 -9.32
CA VAL A 257 9.30 24.61 -8.32
C VAL A 257 7.85 24.92 -7.95
N LYS A 258 6.95 24.02 -8.29
CA LYS A 258 5.56 24.02 -7.84
C LYS A 258 5.41 23.12 -6.61
N ILE A 259 4.65 23.57 -5.60
CA ILE A 259 4.43 22.83 -4.36
C ILE A 259 2.94 22.59 -4.17
N ALA A 260 2.57 21.34 -3.88
CA ALA A 260 1.21 20.94 -3.54
C ALA A 260 1.21 20.17 -2.21
N ASN A 261 0.27 20.47 -1.31
CA ASN A 261 0.14 19.75 -0.04
C ASN A 261 -0.28 18.29 -0.29
N HIS A 262 -1.19 18.09 -1.22
CA HIS A 262 -1.73 16.79 -1.59
C HIS A 262 -2.28 16.85 -3.01
N LEU A 263 -2.29 15.73 -3.69
CA LEU A 263 -2.96 15.52 -4.97
C LEU A 263 -3.99 14.39 -4.82
N THR A 264 -5.11 14.51 -5.49
CA THR A 264 -6.05 13.39 -5.64
C THR A 264 -5.40 12.24 -6.40
N ALA A 265 -6.03 11.06 -6.42
CA ALA A 265 -5.50 9.92 -7.16
C ALA A 265 -5.34 10.23 -8.65
N GLN A 266 -6.29 10.95 -9.24
CA GLN A 266 -6.23 11.35 -10.64
C GLN A 266 -5.10 12.35 -10.91
N GLU A 267 -5.03 13.43 -10.13
CA GLU A 267 -3.96 14.45 -10.27
C GLU A 267 -2.57 13.86 -10.06
N LEU A 268 -2.42 12.91 -9.12
CA LEU A 268 -1.13 12.25 -8.88
C LEU A 268 -0.77 11.32 -10.05
N ASN A 269 -1.75 10.61 -10.65
CA ASN A 269 -1.52 9.81 -11.85
C ASN A 269 -1.04 10.68 -13.02
N GLU A 270 -1.70 11.82 -13.24
CA GLU A 270 -1.32 12.78 -14.26
C GLU A 270 0.09 13.35 -13.98
N ALA A 271 0.37 13.78 -12.75
CA ALA A 271 1.68 14.29 -12.36
C ALA A 271 2.81 13.27 -12.56
N LEU A 272 2.55 11.99 -12.21
CA LEU A 272 3.49 10.89 -12.45
C LEU A 272 3.75 10.73 -13.96
N GLU A 273 2.70 10.72 -14.78
CA GLU A 273 2.86 10.59 -16.23
C GLU A 273 3.53 11.80 -16.86
N GLN A 274 3.28 13.00 -16.38
CA GLN A 274 3.90 14.25 -16.84
C GLN A 274 5.35 14.43 -16.39
N SER A 275 5.90 13.56 -15.56
CA SER A 275 7.25 13.69 -15.03
C SER A 275 8.24 12.79 -15.75
N LYS A 276 9.48 13.25 -15.95
CA LYS A 276 10.58 12.45 -16.51
C LYS A 276 11.14 11.47 -15.45
N MET A 277 11.38 11.96 -14.24
CA MET A 277 11.92 11.22 -13.12
C MET A 277 11.10 11.44 -11.86
N VAL A 278 11.02 10.43 -10.99
CA VAL A 278 10.31 10.53 -9.70
C VAL A 278 11.29 10.32 -8.55
N ILE A 279 11.20 11.15 -7.51
CA ILE A 279 11.87 10.93 -6.23
C ILE A 279 10.81 10.58 -5.18
N GLY A 280 11.02 9.49 -4.43
CA GLY A 280 10.11 9.10 -3.38
C GLY A 280 10.67 8.06 -2.42
N ARG A 281 9.88 7.77 -1.37
CA ARG A 281 10.21 6.68 -0.44
C ARG A 281 10.05 5.32 -1.11
N SER A 282 10.87 4.34 -0.70
CA SER A 282 10.81 2.96 -1.18
C SER A 282 9.72 2.12 -0.51
N GLY A 283 8.55 2.72 -0.26
CA GLY A 283 7.38 1.99 0.23
C GLY A 283 6.78 1.11 -0.87
N TYR A 284 6.38 -0.12 -0.51
CA TYR A 284 5.94 -1.12 -1.50
C TYR A 284 4.79 -0.64 -2.39
N THR A 285 3.82 0.10 -1.84
CA THR A 285 2.71 0.68 -2.63
C THR A 285 3.21 1.68 -3.68
N THR A 286 4.16 2.55 -3.31
CA THR A 286 4.80 3.48 -4.26
C THR A 286 5.53 2.70 -5.36
N ILE A 287 6.26 1.65 -5.00
CA ILE A 287 6.97 0.78 -5.95
C ILE A 287 5.99 0.15 -6.95
N MET A 288 4.85 -0.37 -6.48
CA MET A 288 3.81 -0.93 -7.35
C MET A 288 3.24 0.12 -8.32
N ASP A 289 2.97 1.33 -7.82
CA ASP A 289 2.45 2.44 -8.64
C ASP A 289 3.46 2.85 -9.72
N LEU A 290 4.73 3.01 -9.36
CA LEU A 290 5.82 3.34 -10.31
C LEU A 290 6.03 2.23 -11.35
N ALA A 291 5.95 0.97 -10.94
CA ALA A 291 6.15 -0.18 -11.81
C ALA A 291 5.04 -0.27 -12.89
N ILE A 292 3.77 -0.09 -12.52
CA ILE A 292 2.64 -0.09 -13.47
C ILE A 292 2.75 1.05 -14.48
N LEU A 293 3.21 2.21 -14.06
CA LEU A 293 3.41 3.37 -14.91
C LEU A 293 4.77 3.34 -15.65
N LYS A 294 5.58 2.31 -15.42
CA LYS A 294 6.94 2.17 -16.00
C LYS A 294 7.81 3.41 -15.79
N LYS A 295 7.69 4.02 -14.60
CA LYS A 295 8.38 5.28 -14.28
C LYS A 295 9.81 5.03 -13.81
N LYS A 296 10.75 5.81 -14.33
CA LYS A 296 12.09 5.90 -13.74
C LYS A 296 12.00 6.60 -12.40
N ALA A 297 12.64 6.07 -11.38
CA ALA A 297 12.59 6.65 -10.05
C ALA A 297 13.88 6.50 -9.26
N ILE A 298 14.08 7.45 -8.36
CA ILE A 298 15.12 7.47 -7.32
C ILE A 298 14.42 7.16 -5.99
N LEU A 299 14.68 5.98 -5.44
CA LEU A 299 14.08 5.53 -4.20
C LEU A 299 14.98 5.87 -3.01
N ILE A 300 14.40 6.52 -2.01
CA ILE A 300 15.10 6.93 -0.80
C ILE A 300 14.43 6.25 0.39
N PRO A 301 15.03 5.18 0.96
CA PRO A 301 14.44 4.48 2.10
C PRO A 301 14.37 5.40 3.32
N THR A 302 13.29 5.28 4.09
CA THR A 302 13.19 5.93 5.40
C THR A 302 14.20 5.29 6.35
N PRO A 303 15.12 6.04 6.98
CA PRO A 303 16.10 5.48 7.90
C PRO A 303 15.44 4.70 9.03
N GLY A 304 15.91 3.47 9.26
CA GLY A 304 15.38 2.57 10.29
C GLY A 304 14.15 1.77 9.89
N GLN A 305 13.56 1.98 8.72
CA GLN A 305 12.50 1.11 8.19
C GLN A 305 13.11 -0.04 7.39
N THR A 306 13.29 -1.18 8.04
CA THR A 306 13.99 -2.36 7.48
C THR A 306 13.38 -2.86 6.16
N GLU A 307 12.06 -2.79 6.00
CA GLU A 307 11.37 -3.10 4.76
C GLU A 307 11.82 -2.18 3.62
N GLN A 308 11.78 -0.86 3.83
CA GLN A 308 12.16 0.11 2.82
C GLN A 308 13.64 0.03 2.46
N GLU A 309 14.51 -0.17 3.47
CA GLU A 309 15.95 -0.36 3.27
C GLU A 309 16.23 -1.63 2.44
N TYR A 310 15.50 -2.71 2.70
CA TYR A 310 15.61 -3.95 1.93
C TYR A 310 15.14 -3.75 0.49
N LEU A 311 13.95 -3.20 0.30
CA LEU A 311 13.37 -2.98 -1.03
C LEU A 311 14.24 -2.08 -1.89
N ALA A 312 14.75 -0.98 -1.33
CA ALA A 312 15.63 -0.06 -2.02
C ALA A 312 16.90 -0.77 -2.54
N LYS A 313 17.55 -1.57 -1.69
CA LYS A 313 18.74 -2.36 -2.06
C LYS A 313 18.45 -3.45 -3.10
N TYR A 314 17.33 -4.17 -2.91
CA TYR A 314 16.92 -5.23 -3.82
C TYR A 314 16.64 -4.68 -5.22
N LEU A 315 15.78 -3.65 -5.31
CA LEU A 315 15.37 -3.08 -6.58
C LEU A 315 16.51 -2.37 -7.32
N PHE A 316 17.45 -1.79 -6.58
CA PHE A 316 18.69 -1.25 -7.16
C PHE A 316 19.57 -2.35 -7.75
N LYS A 317 19.77 -3.46 -7.02
CA LYS A 317 20.55 -4.62 -7.48
C LYS A 317 19.96 -5.26 -8.73
N GLU A 318 18.63 -5.32 -8.82
CA GLU A 318 17.91 -5.88 -9.98
C GLU A 318 17.78 -4.88 -11.14
N ASN A 319 18.33 -3.67 -11.00
CA ASN A 319 18.26 -2.57 -11.96
C ASN A 319 16.82 -2.08 -12.25
N TYR A 320 15.87 -2.30 -11.35
CA TYR A 320 14.52 -1.80 -11.52
C TYR A 320 14.39 -0.32 -11.18
N PHE A 321 15.01 0.12 -10.08
CA PHE A 321 14.99 1.51 -9.65
C PHE A 321 16.37 1.93 -9.12
N PHE A 322 16.73 3.19 -9.38
CA PHE A 322 17.90 3.78 -8.73
C PHE A 322 17.58 4.02 -7.25
N SER A 323 18.56 3.86 -6.38
CA SER A 323 18.37 4.05 -4.94
C SER A 323 19.59 4.66 -4.28
N VAL A 324 19.34 5.52 -3.30
CA VAL A 324 20.36 6.15 -2.47
C VAL A 324 19.86 6.29 -1.03
N GLU A 325 20.73 6.09 -0.05
CA GLU A 325 20.41 6.29 1.37
C GLU A 325 20.20 7.79 1.65
N GLU A 326 19.27 8.13 2.55
CA GLU A 326 18.88 9.54 2.83
C GLU A 326 20.08 10.41 3.24
N ASP A 327 21.03 9.85 4.00
CA ASP A 327 22.20 10.60 4.47
C ASP A 327 23.12 11.04 3.31
N ASN A 328 23.21 10.22 2.26
CA ASN A 328 24.03 10.47 1.07
C ASN A 328 23.25 11.13 -0.08
N PHE A 329 21.97 11.43 0.13
CA PHE A 329 21.11 11.94 -0.93
C PHE A 329 21.38 13.41 -1.24
N SER A 330 21.62 13.67 -2.51
CA SER A 330 21.63 14.99 -3.15
C SER A 330 20.79 14.92 -4.43
N ILE A 331 19.92 15.90 -4.67
CA ILE A 331 19.06 15.91 -5.87
C ILE A 331 19.93 15.94 -7.12
N ALA A 332 20.90 16.86 -7.22
CA ALA A 332 21.75 17.03 -8.38
C ALA A 332 22.57 15.76 -8.68
N ASP A 333 23.32 15.26 -7.70
CA ASP A 333 24.17 14.06 -7.86
C ASP A 333 23.32 12.80 -8.14
N SER A 334 22.15 12.65 -7.45
CA SER A 334 21.33 11.47 -7.65
C SER A 334 20.58 11.48 -8.98
N THR A 335 20.16 12.62 -9.50
CA THR A 335 19.55 12.71 -10.83
C THR A 335 20.59 12.45 -11.93
N GLU A 336 21.79 13.02 -11.82
CA GLU A 336 22.88 12.75 -12.75
C GLU A 336 23.22 11.25 -12.82
N LYS A 337 23.40 10.61 -11.65
CA LYS A 337 23.66 9.16 -11.58
C LYS A 337 22.50 8.31 -12.11
N ALA A 338 21.27 8.72 -11.83
CA ALA A 338 20.08 8.02 -12.31
C ALA A 338 19.90 8.14 -13.84
N ASP A 339 20.31 9.23 -14.47
CA ASP A 339 20.28 9.38 -15.93
C ASP A 339 21.23 8.39 -16.63
N HIS A 340 22.32 8.02 -15.99
CA HIS A 340 23.28 7.01 -16.48
C HIS A 340 22.95 5.58 -16.02
N PHE A 341 21.96 5.41 -15.14
CA PHE A 341 21.57 4.10 -14.62
C PHE A 341 20.81 3.29 -15.68
N GLN A 342 21.18 2.02 -15.83
CA GLN A 342 20.56 1.09 -16.79
C GLN A 342 19.28 0.51 -16.22
N PHE A 343 18.17 1.27 -16.31
CA PHE A 343 16.86 0.81 -15.85
C PHE A 343 16.39 -0.40 -16.67
N LYS A 344 16.13 -1.50 -15.98
CA LYS A 344 15.50 -2.68 -16.58
C LYS A 344 14.02 -2.43 -16.81
N GLU A 345 13.53 -2.83 -17.97
CA GLU A 345 12.11 -2.70 -18.27
C GLU A 345 11.25 -3.62 -17.39
N LEU A 346 10.21 -3.05 -16.79
CA LEU A 346 9.25 -3.78 -15.99
C LEU A 346 8.07 -4.21 -16.88
N ASN A 347 7.95 -5.53 -17.09
CA ASN A 347 6.82 -6.12 -17.79
C ASN A 347 5.71 -6.46 -16.79
N THR A 348 5.08 -5.43 -16.24
CA THR A 348 4.00 -5.55 -15.26
C THR A 348 2.66 -5.22 -15.89
N PHE A 349 1.63 -6.00 -15.57
CA PHE A 349 0.29 -5.81 -16.07
C PHE A 349 -0.73 -5.76 -14.94
N ASN A 350 -1.67 -4.83 -15.02
CA ASN A 350 -2.71 -4.58 -14.00
C ASN A 350 -3.93 -5.54 -14.14
N GLU A 351 -3.81 -6.63 -14.92
CA GLU A 351 -4.98 -7.46 -15.28
C GLU A 351 -5.20 -8.67 -14.37
N LYS A 352 -4.12 -9.21 -13.78
CA LYS A 352 -4.17 -10.47 -13.04
C LYS A 352 -5.10 -10.40 -11.82
N TYR A 353 -4.98 -9.35 -11.01
CA TYR A 353 -5.86 -9.18 -9.85
C TYR A 353 -7.34 -9.04 -10.23
N LYS A 354 -7.64 -8.42 -11.37
CA LYS A 354 -9.02 -8.24 -11.85
C LYS A 354 -9.69 -9.60 -12.10
N LYS A 355 -8.95 -10.55 -12.70
CA LYS A 355 -9.43 -11.92 -12.89
C LYS A 355 -9.65 -12.61 -11.55
N ILE A 356 -8.67 -12.55 -10.64
CA ILE A 356 -8.76 -13.20 -9.33
C ILE A 356 -9.92 -12.63 -8.50
N VAL A 357 -10.11 -11.31 -8.47
CA VAL A 357 -11.26 -10.68 -7.81
C VAL A 357 -12.57 -11.08 -8.49
N SER A 358 -12.58 -11.22 -9.81
CA SER A 358 -13.75 -11.72 -10.55
C SER A 358 -14.14 -13.13 -10.11
N ASP A 359 -13.18 -14.05 -10.11
CA ASP A 359 -13.39 -15.45 -9.74
C ASP A 359 -13.83 -15.56 -8.27
N PHE A 360 -13.26 -14.74 -7.39
CA PHE A 360 -13.68 -14.60 -6.01
C PHE A 360 -15.16 -14.16 -5.89
N VAL A 361 -15.58 -13.12 -6.59
CA VAL A 361 -16.97 -12.65 -6.55
C VAL A 361 -17.93 -13.69 -7.12
N LEU A 362 -17.55 -14.36 -8.21
CA LEU A 362 -18.35 -15.44 -8.78
C LEU A 362 -18.54 -16.60 -7.80
N SER A 363 -17.53 -16.93 -6.99
CA SER A 363 -17.64 -17.95 -5.93
C SER A 363 -18.66 -17.56 -4.85
N LEU A 364 -18.69 -16.27 -4.46
CA LEU A 364 -19.69 -15.75 -3.50
C LEU A 364 -21.11 -15.85 -4.06
N MET A 365 -21.32 -15.52 -5.33
CA MET A 365 -22.62 -15.58 -5.97
C MET A 365 -23.17 -17.03 -6.08
N LYS A 366 -22.28 -18.01 -6.23
CA LYS A 366 -22.65 -19.45 -6.26
C LYS A 366 -23.05 -19.96 -4.88
N ASN A 367 -22.39 -19.48 -3.82
CA ASN A 367 -22.66 -19.91 -2.45
C ASN A 367 -23.87 -19.20 -1.83
N ALA A 368 -24.37 -18.11 -2.44
CA ALA A 368 -25.57 -17.38 -2.02
C ALA A 368 -26.90 -18.00 -2.56
N LYS A 369 -26.80 -19.05 -3.39
CA LYS A 369 -27.91 -19.87 -3.88
C LYS A 369 -28.14 -21.06 -2.96
#